data_afc36d87b50dea1a40e7e7fef5f90c9f
#
_entry.id   afc36d87b50dea1a40e7e7fef5f90c9f
#
_cell.length_a   1.000
_cell.length_b   1.000
_cell.length_c   1.000
_cell.angle_alpha   90.00
_cell.angle_beta   90.00
_cell.angle_gamma   90.00
#
_symmetry.space_group_name_H-M   'P 1'
#
loop_
_entity.id
_entity.type
_entity.pdbx_description
1 polymer ?
#
loop_
_entity_poly.entity_id
_entity_poly.type
_entity_poly.pdbx_seq_one_letter_code
_entity_poly.pdbx_strand_id
1 'polypeptide(L)'
;MSGTRSKSIALVAVLQLIAAAAGAQNPGIDALFPAAPVGQVNDFASVIDPASSSAMEDLLARLRNATGAEVAVVTLTDIRDYSPNDVGVAIIRRWGVGAKADPGDARRNAGLVVLLVPRREGVSNSGKIYVSVGQGLEGVITDAEAGRVSDLMLPDLRQREYGRGLLSGVRSLTGTIARAFGATDSTLANASPARPAQGPTFDFRAYLPLILFIIFVMMASRGRRRGRRVYWGGGPWIGGKPGAPLRVAGL
;
A
#
# COMPACT_ATOMS: atom_id res chain seq x y z
N MET A 1 -8.08 -13.53 67.01
CA MET A 1 -7.07 -13.81 65.98
C MET A 1 -7.68 -14.24 64.64
N SER A 2 -8.79 -13.63 64.14
CA SER A 2 -9.44 -14.05 62.87
C SER A 2 -9.38 -13.02 61.74
N GLY A 3 -8.86 -11.81 61.98
CA GLY A 3 -8.86 -10.73 60.97
C GLY A 3 -7.74 -10.75 59.93
N THR A 4 -6.63 -11.46 60.18
CA THR A 4 -5.45 -11.49 59.31
C THR A 4 -5.57 -12.46 58.13
N ARG A 5 -6.29 -13.58 58.35
CA ARG A 5 -6.51 -14.61 57.29
C ARG A 5 -7.45 -14.13 56.19
N SER A 6 -8.46 -13.34 56.51
CA SER A 6 -9.43 -12.81 55.53
C SER A 6 -8.78 -11.79 54.59
N LYS A 7 -7.87 -10.93 55.11
CA LYS A 7 -7.16 -9.94 54.29
C LYS A 7 -6.16 -10.57 53.34
N SER A 8 -5.51 -11.68 53.72
CA SER A 8 -4.56 -12.41 52.86
C SER A 8 -5.26 -13.13 51.70
N ILE A 9 -6.45 -13.70 51.93
CA ILE A 9 -7.26 -14.36 50.92
C ILE A 9 -7.76 -13.33 49.89
N ALA A 10 -8.21 -12.17 50.33
CA ALA A 10 -8.66 -11.09 49.46
C ALA A 10 -7.51 -10.56 48.57
N LEU A 11 -6.29 -10.43 49.13
CA LEU A 11 -5.13 -9.96 48.40
C LEU A 11 -4.70 -10.95 47.31
N VAL A 12 -4.72 -12.26 47.60
CA VAL A 12 -4.40 -13.33 46.62
C VAL A 12 -5.44 -13.37 45.51
N ALA A 13 -6.73 -13.22 45.81
CA ALA A 13 -7.78 -13.20 44.81
C ALA A 13 -7.68 -11.97 43.86
N VAL A 14 -7.32 -10.80 44.41
CA VAL A 14 -7.05 -9.59 43.57
C VAL A 14 -5.83 -9.77 42.68
N LEU A 15 -4.77 -10.38 43.22
CA LEU A 15 -3.56 -10.65 42.43
C LEU A 15 -3.83 -11.66 41.27
N GLN A 16 -4.67 -12.67 41.51
CA GLN A 16 -5.09 -13.60 40.47
C GLN A 16 -6.01 -12.97 39.43
N LEU A 17 -6.86 -12.02 39.82
CA LEU A 17 -7.69 -11.27 38.88
C LEU A 17 -6.85 -10.35 37.97
N ILE A 18 -5.82 -9.72 38.51
CA ILE A 18 -4.88 -8.89 37.74
C ILE A 18 -4.05 -9.73 36.79
N ALA A 19 -3.62 -10.93 37.19
CA ALA A 19 -2.89 -11.85 36.33
C ALA A 19 -3.77 -12.38 35.17
N ALA A 20 -5.06 -12.60 35.41
CA ALA A 20 -6.00 -13.01 34.35
C ALA A 20 -6.30 -11.86 33.34
N ALA A 21 -6.30 -10.61 33.81
CA ALA A 21 -6.47 -9.45 32.92
C ALA A 21 -5.23 -9.15 32.06
N ALA A 22 -4.01 -9.52 32.52
CA ALA A 22 -2.79 -9.38 31.75
C ALA A 22 -2.66 -10.39 30.58
N GLY A 23 -3.52 -11.41 30.52
CA GLY A 23 -3.53 -12.43 29.46
C GLY A 23 -4.37 -12.09 28.22
N ALA A 24 -5.14 -11.02 28.24
CA ALA A 24 -5.89 -10.54 27.08
C ALA A 24 -5.01 -9.62 26.20
N GLN A 25 -3.80 -10.07 25.86
CA GLN A 25 -3.03 -9.43 24.80
C GLN A 25 -3.75 -9.69 23.48
N ASN A 26 -4.06 -8.62 22.73
CA ASN A 26 -4.50 -8.75 21.35
C ASN A 26 -3.52 -9.69 20.65
N PRO A 27 -3.97 -10.81 20.10
CA PRO A 27 -3.07 -11.70 19.40
C PRO A 27 -2.37 -10.88 18.32
N GLY A 28 -1.04 -10.82 18.39
CA GLY A 28 -0.24 -10.02 17.47
C GLY A 28 -0.47 -10.44 16.01
N ILE A 29 0.10 -9.70 15.09
CA ILE A 29 0.02 -9.95 13.64
C ILE A 29 0.36 -11.41 13.28
N ASP A 30 1.25 -12.04 14.04
CA ASP A 30 1.67 -13.43 13.87
C ASP A 30 0.56 -14.47 14.13
N ALA A 31 -0.53 -14.08 14.75
CA ALA A 31 -1.68 -14.95 14.96
C ALA A 31 -2.66 -14.98 13.76
N LEU A 32 -2.42 -14.19 12.73
CA LEU A 32 -3.24 -14.14 11.52
C LEU A 32 -2.98 -15.31 10.57
N PHE A 33 -1.83 -15.95 10.68
CA PHE A 33 -1.40 -17.02 9.78
C PHE A 33 -0.60 -18.09 10.53
N PRO A 34 -0.51 -19.33 10.01
CA PRO A 34 0.24 -20.42 10.63
C PRO A 34 1.72 -20.09 10.83
N ALA A 35 2.36 -20.80 11.76
CA ALA A 35 3.78 -20.61 12.06
C ALA A 35 4.72 -21.00 10.91
N ALA A 36 4.27 -21.89 10.02
CA ALA A 36 5.02 -22.33 8.84
C ALA A 36 4.10 -22.42 7.62
N PRO A 37 4.63 -22.23 6.40
CA PRO A 37 3.87 -22.43 5.17
C PRO A 37 3.58 -23.93 4.94
N VAL A 38 2.50 -24.21 4.22
CA VAL A 38 2.18 -25.57 3.75
C VAL A 38 2.89 -25.86 2.43
N GLY A 39 3.01 -24.86 1.56
CA GLY A 39 3.64 -24.89 0.25
C GLY A 39 4.05 -23.50 -0.19
N GLN A 40 4.22 -23.30 -1.47
CA GLN A 40 4.40 -21.95 -2.03
C GLN A 40 3.06 -21.24 -2.20
N VAL A 41 1.97 -21.99 -2.35
CA VAL A 41 0.60 -21.49 -2.35
C VAL A 41 -0.09 -21.89 -1.04
N ASN A 42 -0.49 -20.90 -0.26
CA ASN A 42 -1.07 -21.06 1.08
C ASN A 42 -2.47 -20.44 1.09
N ASP A 43 -3.47 -21.23 0.70
CA ASP A 43 -4.85 -20.77 0.56
C ASP A 43 -5.67 -20.98 1.85
N PHE A 44 -5.44 -20.11 2.84
CA PHE A 44 -6.19 -20.16 4.11
C PHE A 44 -7.60 -19.57 4.01
N ALA A 45 -7.92 -18.88 2.92
CA ALA A 45 -9.27 -18.39 2.65
C ALA A 45 -10.11 -19.37 1.83
N SER A 46 -9.52 -20.46 1.30
CA SER A 46 -10.18 -21.48 0.47
C SER A 46 -10.88 -20.86 -0.76
N VAL A 47 -10.16 -20.01 -1.49
CA VAL A 47 -10.71 -19.26 -2.65
C VAL A 47 -9.99 -19.56 -3.95
N ILE A 48 -8.91 -20.35 -3.92
CA ILE A 48 -8.13 -20.71 -5.10
C ILE A 48 -8.62 -22.07 -5.59
N ASP A 49 -8.96 -22.14 -6.87
CA ASP A 49 -9.31 -23.43 -7.48
C ASP A 49 -8.08 -24.35 -7.59
N PRO A 50 -8.26 -25.69 -7.54
CA PRO A 50 -7.14 -26.63 -7.53
C PRO A 50 -6.23 -26.54 -8.75
N ALA A 51 -6.77 -26.22 -9.93
CA ALA A 51 -5.98 -26.12 -11.16
C ALA A 51 -5.05 -24.91 -11.12
N SER A 52 -5.55 -23.74 -10.69
CA SER A 52 -4.74 -22.54 -10.49
C SER A 52 -3.70 -22.71 -9.39
N SER A 53 -4.06 -23.38 -8.29
CA SER A 53 -3.15 -23.67 -7.18
C SER A 53 -1.99 -24.56 -7.65
N SER A 54 -2.26 -25.67 -8.32
CA SER A 54 -1.24 -26.56 -8.86
C SER A 54 -0.34 -25.87 -9.87
N ALA A 55 -0.93 -25.09 -10.78
CA ALA A 55 -0.16 -24.35 -11.78
C ALA A 55 0.79 -23.30 -11.15
N MET A 56 0.37 -22.65 -10.07
CA MET A 56 1.22 -21.72 -9.34
C MET A 56 2.34 -22.45 -8.59
N GLU A 57 2.02 -23.54 -7.89
CA GLU A 57 3.03 -24.38 -7.19
C GLU A 57 4.14 -24.82 -8.16
N ASP A 58 3.77 -25.39 -9.32
CA ASP A 58 4.71 -25.85 -10.32
C ASP A 58 5.60 -24.73 -10.87
N LEU A 59 5.00 -23.56 -11.10
CA LEU A 59 5.71 -22.39 -11.63
C LEU A 59 6.69 -21.84 -10.60
N LEU A 60 6.26 -21.71 -9.37
CA LEU A 60 7.06 -21.18 -8.27
C LEU A 60 8.18 -22.14 -7.86
N ALA A 61 7.94 -23.46 -7.88
CA ALA A 61 8.97 -24.47 -7.66
C ALA A 61 10.08 -24.37 -8.71
N ARG A 62 9.72 -24.22 -9.99
CA ARG A 62 10.68 -24.01 -11.07
C ARG A 62 11.46 -22.71 -10.92
N LEU A 63 10.79 -21.61 -10.57
CA LEU A 63 11.45 -20.33 -10.30
C LEU A 63 12.51 -20.49 -9.21
N ARG A 64 12.13 -21.08 -8.09
CA ARG A 64 13.03 -21.31 -6.95
C ARG A 64 14.26 -22.15 -7.36
N ASN A 65 14.04 -23.24 -8.11
CA ASN A 65 15.12 -24.10 -8.57
C ASN A 65 16.06 -23.39 -9.54
N ALA A 66 15.54 -22.53 -10.43
CA ALA A 66 16.32 -21.84 -11.44
C ALA A 66 17.06 -20.61 -10.90
N THR A 67 16.49 -19.89 -9.91
CA THR A 67 17.00 -18.58 -9.48
C THR A 67 17.37 -18.51 -7.99
N GLY A 68 16.86 -19.42 -7.18
CA GLY A 68 16.93 -19.34 -5.71
C GLY A 68 15.97 -18.32 -5.09
N ALA A 69 15.24 -17.55 -5.89
CA ALA A 69 14.22 -16.65 -5.39
C ALA A 69 12.97 -17.42 -4.92
N GLU A 70 12.42 -17.01 -3.81
CA GLU A 70 11.24 -17.64 -3.22
C GLU A 70 10.02 -16.70 -3.28
N VAL A 71 8.93 -17.18 -3.84
CA VAL A 71 7.65 -16.47 -3.87
C VAL A 71 6.62 -17.30 -3.14
N ALA A 72 5.93 -16.70 -2.18
CA ALA A 72 4.79 -17.31 -1.50
C ALA A 72 3.50 -16.57 -1.87
N VAL A 73 2.47 -17.33 -2.24
CA VAL A 73 1.11 -16.83 -2.41
C VAL A 73 0.33 -17.16 -1.15
N VAL A 74 -0.29 -16.17 -0.53
CA VAL A 74 -1.01 -16.32 0.73
C VAL A 74 -2.39 -15.70 0.60
N THR A 75 -3.43 -16.45 0.91
CA THR A 75 -4.77 -15.90 1.08
C THR A 75 -5.16 -15.94 2.55
N LEU A 76 -5.67 -14.85 3.08
CA LEU A 76 -6.18 -14.77 4.45
C LEU A 76 -7.64 -14.33 4.45
N THR A 77 -8.43 -14.87 5.36
CA THR A 77 -9.85 -14.52 5.46
C THR A 77 -10.07 -13.11 5.99
N ASP A 78 -9.16 -12.63 6.84
CA ASP A 78 -9.18 -11.33 7.49
C ASP A 78 -7.78 -10.97 7.99
N ILE A 79 -7.45 -9.71 7.95
CA ILE A 79 -6.20 -9.14 8.50
C ILE A 79 -6.46 -8.15 9.63
N ARG A 80 -7.70 -8.09 10.12
CA ARG A 80 -8.14 -7.14 11.16
C ARG A 80 -7.78 -5.70 10.81
N ASP A 81 -7.21 -4.96 11.76
CA ASP A 81 -6.80 -3.56 11.58
C ASP A 81 -5.36 -3.41 11.06
N TYR A 82 -4.69 -4.52 10.75
CA TYR A 82 -3.33 -4.45 10.22
C TYR A 82 -3.31 -4.01 8.75
N SER A 83 -2.24 -3.33 8.36
CA SER A 83 -2.05 -3.04 6.93
C SER A 83 -1.63 -4.30 6.17
N PRO A 84 -2.03 -4.46 4.90
CA PRO A 84 -1.58 -5.59 4.08
C PRO A 84 -0.05 -5.70 3.98
N ASN A 85 0.64 -4.55 3.96
CA ASN A 85 2.10 -4.50 3.96
C ASN A 85 2.70 -5.12 5.22
N ASP A 86 2.21 -4.72 6.41
CA ASP A 86 2.74 -5.22 7.67
C ASP A 86 2.55 -6.73 7.80
N VAL A 87 1.38 -7.23 7.34
CA VAL A 87 1.09 -8.68 7.30
C VAL A 87 2.05 -9.39 6.35
N GLY A 88 2.26 -8.88 5.15
CA GLY A 88 3.17 -9.48 4.18
C GLY A 88 4.63 -9.51 4.67
N VAL A 89 5.10 -8.44 5.29
CA VAL A 89 6.44 -8.37 5.91
C VAL A 89 6.56 -9.34 7.09
N ALA A 90 5.51 -9.46 7.92
CA ALA A 90 5.49 -10.44 9.01
C ALA A 90 5.58 -11.87 8.50
N ILE A 91 4.87 -12.20 7.42
CA ILE A 91 4.93 -13.51 6.76
C ILE A 91 6.35 -13.78 6.24
N ILE A 92 6.96 -12.83 5.49
CA ILE A 92 8.33 -12.96 4.98
C ILE A 92 9.29 -13.30 6.13
N ARG A 93 9.22 -12.55 7.22
CA ARG A 93 10.11 -12.73 8.38
C ARG A 93 9.89 -14.06 9.10
N ARG A 94 8.63 -14.39 9.38
CA ARG A 94 8.30 -15.58 10.17
C ARG A 94 8.56 -16.88 9.42
N TRP A 95 8.25 -16.92 8.12
CA TRP A 95 8.48 -18.10 7.28
C TRP A 95 9.90 -18.13 6.69
N GLY A 96 10.66 -17.06 6.79
CA GLY A 96 11.99 -16.95 6.21
C GLY A 96 11.98 -17.02 4.69
N VAL A 97 10.98 -16.40 4.03
CA VAL A 97 10.85 -16.42 2.57
C VAL A 97 12.06 -15.73 1.95
N GLY A 98 12.85 -16.46 1.14
CA GLY A 98 14.04 -15.93 0.47
C GLY A 98 15.28 -15.77 1.35
N ALA A 99 15.30 -16.29 2.60
CA ALA A 99 16.40 -16.06 3.54
C ALA A 99 17.62 -17.01 3.38
N LYS A 100 17.58 -17.97 2.47
CA LYS A 100 18.44 -19.18 2.48
C LYS A 100 19.78 -19.05 1.74
N ALA A 101 20.19 -17.87 1.27
CA ALA A 101 21.48 -17.70 0.60
C ALA A 101 22.55 -17.17 1.55
N ASP A 102 23.83 -17.39 1.22
CA ASP A 102 24.98 -16.96 2.00
C ASP A 102 25.08 -15.42 2.09
N PRO A 103 25.73 -14.89 3.15
CA PRO A 103 25.98 -13.46 3.23
C PRO A 103 26.80 -12.95 2.02
N GLY A 104 26.26 -11.95 1.32
CA GLY A 104 26.86 -11.39 0.10
C GLY A 104 26.34 -11.97 -1.20
N ASP A 105 25.56 -13.05 -1.19
CA ASP A 105 24.88 -13.55 -2.39
C ASP A 105 23.70 -12.61 -2.72
N ALA A 106 23.58 -12.20 -3.99
CA ALA A 106 22.48 -11.38 -4.51
C ALA A 106 21.11 -12.05 -4.32
N ARG A 107 21.08 -13.37 -4.15
CA ARG A 107 19.87 -14.17 -3.89
C ARG A 107 19.44 -14.16 -2.43
N ARG A 108 20.30 -13.65 -1.52
CA ARG A 108 19.94 -13.55 -0.11
C ARG A 108 18.75 -12.60 0.06
N ASN A 109 17.78 -13.03 0.85
CA ASN A 109 16.50 -12.32 1.06
C ASN A 109 15.71 -12.07 -0.24
N ALA A 110 15.99 -12.86 -1.32
CA ALA A 110 15.24 -12.82 -2.56
C ALA A 110 13.87 -13.49 -2.38
N GLY A 111 13.08 -12.94 -1.47
CA GLY A 111 11.76 -13.41 -1.11
C GLY A 111 10.66 -12.42 -1.51
N LEU A 112 9.47 -12.94 -1.80
CA LEU A 112 8.30 -12.14 -2.13
C LEU A 112 7.04 -12.84 -1.62
N VAL A 113 6.09 -12.07 -1.11
CA VAL A 113 4.77 -12.55 -0.70
C VAL A 113 3.69 -11.81 -1.49
N VAL A 114 2.84 -12.58 -2.17
CA VAL A 114 1.58 -12.09 -2.75
C VAL A 114 0.48 -12.37 -1.76
N LEU A 115 -0.02 -11.35 -1.08
CA LEU A 115 -1.09 -11.46 -0.08
C LEU A 115 -2.43 -11.06 -0.70
N LEU A 116 -3.41 -11.96 -0.66
CA LEU A 116 -4.80 -11.69 -1.02
C LEU A 116 -5.69 -11.81 0.22
N VAL A 117 -6.50 -10.79 0.46
CA VAL A 117 -7.64 -10.85 1.38
C VAL A 117 -8.90 -10.75 0.53
N PRO A 118 -9.63 -11.86 0.32
CA PRO A 118 -10.81 -11.86 -0.53
C PRO A 118 -11.88 -10.89 -0.04
N ARG A 119 -12.65 -10.32 -0.95
CA ARG A 119 -13.73 -9.40 -0.58
C ARG A 119 -14.83 -10.13 0.18
N ARG A 120 -15.16 -9.64 1.37
CA ARG A 120 -16.27 -10.08 2.23
C ARG A 120 -17.13 -8.90 2.64
N GLU A 121 -18.43 -9.09 2.62
CA GLU A 121 -19.37 -8.09 3.12
C GLU A 121 -19.23 -7.93 4.64
N GLY A 122 -19.27 -6.70 5.13
CA GLY A 122 -19.12 -6.40 6.56
C GLY A 122 -17.70 -6.46 7.12
N VAL A 123 -16.69 -6.82 6.31
CA VAL A 123 -15.28 -6.85 6.72
C VAL A 123 -14.54 -5.69 6.10
N SER A 124 -14.17 -4.69 6.91
CA SER A 124 -13.60 -3.40 6.47
C SER A 124 -12.27 -3.55 5.73
N ASN A 125 -11.44 -4.52 6.11
CA ASN A 125 -10.11 -4.76 5.54
C ASN A 125 -10.07 -5.89 4.50
N SER A 126 -11.23 -6.22 3.90
CA SER A 126 -11.34 -7.21 2.82
C SER A 126 -11.20 -6.60 1.42
N GLY A 127 -11.03 -7.44 0.40
CA GLY A 127 -10.86 -7.02 -0.99
C GLY A 127 -9.50 -6.34 -1.23
N LYS A 128 -8.45 -6.83 -0.61
CA LYS A 128 -7.09 -6.31 -0.71
C LYS A 128 -6.18 -7.31 -1.42
N ILE A 129 -5.34 -6.80 -2.29
CA ILE A 129 -4.20 -7.50 -2.87
C ILE A 129 -2.95 -6.68 -2.61
N TYR A 130 -1.88 -7.32 -2.19
CA TYR A 130 -0.61 -6.65 -1.92
C TYR A 130 0.57 -7.56 -2.26
N VAL A 131 1.62 -6.97 -2.81
CA VAL A 131 2.87 -7.65 -3.12
C VAL A 131 3.96 -7.09 -2.19
N SER A 132 4.35 -7.90 -1.21
CA SER A 132 5.44 -7.55 -0.28
C SER A 132 6.74 -8.11 -0.80
N VAL A 133 7.73 -7.23 -0.97
CA VAL A 133 9.01 -7.56 -1.59
C VAL A 133 10.10 -7.61 -0.52
N GLY A 134 10.87 -8.69 -0.48
CA GLY A 134 12.06 -8.80 0.37
C GLY A 134 13.24 -8.06 -0.24
N GLN A 135 14.19 -7.67 0.61
CA GLN A 135 15.31 -6.80 0.28
C GLN A 135 16.13 -7.28 -0.94
N GLY A 136 16.28 -8.60 -1.13
CA GLY A 136 17.02 -9.14 -2.28
C GLY A 136 16.30 -9.00 -3.63
N LEU A 137 15.02 -8.66 -3.63
CA LEU A 137 14.25 -8.46 -4.87
C LEU A 137 13.85 -6.99 -5.13
N GLU A 138 14.13 -6.05 -4.21
CA GLU A 138 13.74 -4.63 -4.36
C GLU A 138 14.30 -3.99 -5.64
N GLY A 139 15.50 -4.39 -6.07
CA GLY A 139 16.11 -3.92 -7.32
C GLY A 139 15.49 -4.51 -8.58
N VAL A 140 14.73 -5.61 -8.47
CA VAL A 140 14.07 -6.33 -9.57
C VAL A 140 12.59 -6.03 -9.62
N ILE A 141 11.93 -6.13 -8.47
CA ILE A 141 10.50 -5.85 -8.29
C ILE A 141 10.40 -4.56 -7.47
N THR A 142 10.35 -3.44 -8.18
CA THR A 142 10.12 -2.13 -7.58
C THR A 142 8.66 -1.96 -7.16
N ASP A 143 8.35 -0.96 -6.34
CA ASP A 143 6.96 -0.63 -5.97
C ASP A 143 6.07 -0.38 -7.19
N ALA A 144 6.63 0.25 -8.24
CA ALA A 144 5.91 0.47 -9.49
C ALA A 144 5.61 -0.85 -10.23
N GLU A 145 6.52 -1.83 -10.17
CA GLU A 145 6.28 -3.16 -10.75
C GLU A 145 5.26 -3.93 -9.92
N ALA A 146 5.38 -3.94 -8.60
CA ALA A 146 4.42 -4.54 -7.69
C ALA A 146 3.01 -3.96 -7.88
N GLY A 147 2.90 -2.65 -8.08
CA GLY A 147 1.65 -1.97 -8.42
C GLY A 147 1.07 -2.45 -9.75
N ARG A 148 1.89 -2.50 -10.81
CA ARG A 148 1.45 -3.01 -12.13
C ARG A 148 0.96 -4.45 -12.09
N VAL A 149 1.65 -5.30 -11.34
CA VAL A 149 1.24 -6.70 -11.14
C VAL A 149 -0.09 -6.78 -10.37
N SER A 150 -0.25 -5.94 -9.36
CA SER A 150 -1.53 -5.85 -8.63
C SER A 150 -2.67 -5.41 -9.56
N ASP A 151 -2.45 -4.40 -10.38
CA ASP A 151 -3.43 -3.92 -11.37
C ASP A 151 -3.79 -4.99 -12.41
N LEU A 152 -2.82 -5.81 -12.82
CA LEU A 152 -3.04 -6.93 -13.74
C LEU A 152 -4.00 -7.98 -13.15
N MET A 153 -3.95 -8.21 -11.84
CA MET A 153 -4.81 -9.17 -11.15
C MET A 153 -6.23 -8.65 -10.93
N LEU A 154 -6.41 -7.33 -10.78
CA LEU A 154 -7.68 -6.70 -10.36
C LEU A 154 -8.91 -7.08 -11.19
N PRO A 155 -8.86 -7.18 -12.54
CA PRO A 155 -10.05 -7.53 -13.33
C PRO A 155 -10.67 -8.87 -12.92
N ASP A 156 -9.83 -9.89 -12.74
CA ASP A 156 -10.27 -11.23 -12.32
C ASP A 156 -10.67 -11.25 -10.85
N LEU A 157 -9.91 -10.58 -9.97
CA LEU A 157 -10.25 -10.51 -8.54
C LEU A 157 -11.59 -9.83 -8.27
N ARG A 158 -11.96 -8.81 -9.08
CA ARG A 158 -13.27 -8.15 -9.00
C ARG A 158 -14.42 -9.09 -9.38
N GLN A 159 -14.16 -10.05 -10.26
CA GLN A 159 -15.11 -11.10 -10.68
C GLN A 159 -15.10 -12.31 -9.72
N ARG A 160 -14.31 -12.24 -8.63
CA ARG A 160 -14.07 -13.34 -7.69
C ARG A 160 -13.37 -14.57 -8.31
N GLU A 161 -12.75 -14.38 -9.47
CA GLU A 161 -11.91 -15.39 -10.13
C GLU A 161 -10.49 -15.35 -9.53
N TYR A 162 -10.41 -15.66 -8.23
CA TYR A 162 -9.19 -15.43 -7.43
C TYR A 162 -8.00 -16.24 -7.92
N GLY A 163 -8.19 -17.52 -8.24
CA GLY A 163 -7.14 -18.41 -8.74
C GLY A 163 -6.55 -17.90 -10.04
N ARG A 164 -7.41 -17.51 -11.01
CA ARG A 164 -6.98 -16.98 -12.30
C ARG A 164 -6.24 -15.65 -12.15
N GLY A 165 -6.76 -14.74 -11.34
CA GLY A 165 -6.13 -13.46 -11.07
C GLY A 165 -4.74 -13.62 -10.46
N LEU A 166 -4.62 -14.44 -9.38
CA LEU A 166 -3.34 -14.72 -8.74
C LEU A 166 -2.36 -15.39 -9.70
N LEU A 167 -2.79 -16.38 -10.50
CA LEU A 167 -1.94 -17.04 -11.48
C LEU A 167 -1.39 -16.06 -12.53
N SER A 168 -2.19 -15.08 -12.97
CA SER A 168 -1.73 -14.04 -13.91
C SER A 168 -0.64 -13.16 -13.29
N GLY A 169 -0.81 -12.74 -12.05
CA GLY A 169 0.18 -11.97 -11.31
C GLY A 169 1.46 -12.75 -11.03
N VAL A 170 1.32 -14.01 -10.59
CA VAL A 170 2.46 -14.92 -10.34
C VAL A 170 3.27 -15.15 -11.60
N ARG A 171 2.63 -15.35 -12.75
CA ARG A 171 3.32 -15.46 -14.05
C ARG A 171 4.14 -14.21 -14.36
N SER A 172 3.57 -13.03 -14.15
CA SER A 172 4.25 -11.76 -14.39
C SER A 172 5.48 -11.60 -13.50
N LEU A 173 5.33 -11.84 -12.19
CA LEU A 173 6.42 -11.79 -11.21
C LEU A 173 7.51 -12.79 -11.55
N THR A 174 7.14 -14.04 -11.83
CA THR A 174 8.07 -15.12 -12.18
C THR A 174 8.88 -14.78 -13.42
N GLY A 175 8.23 -14.27 -14.48
CA GLY A 175 8.91 -13.87 -15.70
C GLY A 175 9.89 -12.71 -15.48
N THR A 176 9.54 -11.74 -14.62
CA THR A 176 10.42 -10.62 -14.30
C THR A 176 11.63 -11.06 -13.47
N ILE A 177 11.41 -11.88 -12.45
CA ILE A 177 12.49 -12.41 -11.60
C ILE A 177 13.40 -13.32 -12.42
N ALA A 178 12.85 -14.25 -13.21
CA ALA A 178 13.63 -15.17 -14.04
C ALA A 178 14.56 -14.44 -14.99
N ARG A 179 14.08 -13.39 -15.67
CA ARG A 179 14.92 -12.56 -16.55
C ARG A 179 16.03 -11.83 -15.80
N ALA A 180 15.73 -11.27 -14.62
CA ALA A 180 16.71 -10.52 -13.82
C ALA A 180 17.83 -11.42 -13.30
N PHE A 181 17.52 -12.66 -12.95
CA PHE A 181 18.50 -13.65 -12.49
C PHE A 181 19.11 -14.50 -13.60
N GLY A 182 18.81 -14.19 -14.89
CA GLY A 182 19.38 -14.89 -16.03
C GLY A 182 18.97 -16.36 -16.15
N ALA A 183 17.76 -16.71 -15.69
CA ALA A 183 17.26 -18.07 -15.81
C ALA A 183 17.11 -18.48 -17.28
N THR A 184 17.66 -19.64 -17.62
CA THR A 184 17.63 -20.18 -19.00
C THR A 184 16.33 -20.91 -19.34
N ASP A 185 15.47 -21.15 -18.35
CA ASP A 185 14.17 -21.79 -18.56
C ASP A 185 13.23 -20.87 -19.35
N SER A 186 13.04 -21.20 -20.61
CA SER A 186 12.18 -20.42 -21.52
C SER A 186 10.71 -20.40 -21.08
N THR A 187 10.26 -21.40 -20.32
CA THR A 187 8.89 -21.44 -19.79
C THR A 187 8.67 -20.39 -18.70
N LEU A 188 9.71 -20.08 -17.93
CA LEU A 188 9.71 -19.01 -16.95
C LEU A 188 9.77 -17.62 -17.61
N ALA A 189 10.66 -17.48 -18.62
CA ALA A 189 10.84 -16.21 -19.32
C ALA A 189 9.58 -15.80 -20.12
N ASN A 190 8.86 -16.77 -20.67
CA ASN A 190 7.64 -16.59 -21.46
C ASN A 190 6.36 -16.54 -20.57
N ALA A 191 6.48 -16.76 -19.26
CA ALA A 191 5.36 -16.68 -18.33
C ALA A 191 4.81 -15.25 -18.17
N SER A 192 5.52 -14.24 -18.70
CA SER A 192 5.04 -12.86 -18.67
C SER A 192 3.73 -12.75 -19.46
N PRO A 193 2.63 -12.28 -18.86
CA PRO A 193 1.43 -11.99 -19.62
C PRO A 193 1.76 -10.96 -20.71
N ALA A 194 1.08 -11.08 -21.85
CA ALA A 194 1.12 -10.04 -22.86
C ALA A 194 0.91 -8.69 -22.17
N ARG A 195 1.81 -7.73 -22.44
CA ARG A 195 1.75 -6.38 -21.85
C ARG A 195 0.30 -5.90 -21.91
N PRO A 196 -0.35 -5.54 -20.77
CA PRO A 196 -1.69 -4.97 -20.83
C PRO A 196 -1.66 -3.85 -21.85
N ALA A 197 -2.66 -3.81 -22.73
CA ALA A 197 -2.81 -2.70 -23.65
C ALA A 197 -2.62 -1.43 -22.83
N GLN A 198 -1.62 -0.63 -23.20
CA GLN A 198 -1.30 0.61 -22.49
C GLN A 198 -2.62 1.35 -22.31
N GLY A 199 -3.06 1.50 -21.06
CA GLY A 199 -4.19 2.35 -20.76
C GLY A 199 -3.98 3.70 -21.45
N PRO A 200 -5.01 4.50 -21.70
CA PRO A 200 -4.91 5.70 -22.49
C PRO A 200 -3.67 6.47 -22.03
N THR A 201 -2.67 6.52 -22.88
CA THR A 201 -1.48 7.34 -22.65
C THR A 201 -2.01 8.75 -22.53
N PHE A 202 -1.81 9.35 -21.36
CA PHE A 202 -2.14 10.75 -21.15
C PHE A 202 -1.26 11.55 -22.13
N ASP A 203 -1.80 11.81 -23.33
CA ASP A 203 -1.10 12.57 -24.33
C ASP A 203 -1.11 14.04 -23.89
N PHE A 204 -0.07 14.39 -23.15
CA PHE A 204 0.14 15.77 -22.67
C PHE A 204 0.04 16.80 -23.80
N ARG A 205 0.35 16.41 -25.05
CA ARG A 205 0.24 17.27 -26.22
C ARG A 205 -1.21 17.63 -26.54
N ALA A 206 -2.16 16.75 -26.25
CA ALA A 206 -3.58 17.04 -26.46
C ALA A 206 -4.12 18.13 -25.52
N TYR A 207 -3.51 18.28 -24.33
CA TYR A 207 -3.91 19.29 -23.35
C TYR A 207 -3.09 20.59 -23.44
N LEU A 208 -2.04 20.61 -24.26
CA LEU A 208 -1.18 21.78 -24.44
C LEU A 208 -1.96 23.04 -24.87
N PRO A 209 -2.91 22.96 -25.85
CA PRO A 209 -3.72 24.13 -26.21
C PRO A 209 -4.63 24.59 -25.07
N LEU A 210 -5.17 23.69 -24.27
CA LEU A 210 -5.99 24.02 -23.11
C LEU A 210 -5.17 24.74 -22.03
N ILE A 211 -3.97 24.25 -21.75
CA ILE A 211 -3.03 24.85 -20.78
C ILE A 211 -2.63 26.25 -21.24
N LEU A 212 -2.28 26.42 -22.52
CA LEU A 212 -1.95 27.71 -23.10
C LEU A 212 -3.15 28.66 -23.07
N PHE A 213 -4.37 28.18 -23.31
CA PHE A 213 -5.57 28.97 -23.19
C PHE A 213 -5.81 29.48 -21.76
N ILE A 214 -5.62 28.60 -20.75
CA ILE A 214 -5.74 28.97 -19.34
C ILE A 214 -4.70 30.03 -18.97
N ILE A 215 -3.43 29.86 -19.41
CA ILE A 215 -2.36 30.83 -19.20
C ILE A 215 -2.71 32.18 -19.87
N PHE A 216 -3.21 32.15 -21.10
CA PHE A 216 -3.65 33.32 -21.83
C PHE A 216 -4.77 34.07 -21.09
N VAL A 217 -5.80 33.37 -20.63
CA VAL A 217 -6.89 33.96 -19.84
C VAL A 217 -6.40 34.52 -18.53
N MET A 218 -5.48 33.85 -17.83
CA MET A 218 -4.85 34.39 -16.62
C MET A 218 -4.02 35.64 -16.88
N MET A 219 -3.27 35.72 -17.98
CA MET A 219 -2.52 36.93 -18.37
C MET A 219 -3.46 38.06 -18.79
N ALA A 220 -4.50 37.77 -19.56
CA ALA A 220 -5.49 38.75 -19.99
C ALA A 220 -6.30 39.31 -18.81
N SER A 221 -6.61 38.49 -17.80
CA SER A 221 -7.30 38.94 -16.59
C SER A 221 -6.43 39.81 -15.67
N ARG A 222 -5.10 39.63 -15.68
CA ARG A 222 -4.18 40.50 -14.94
C ARG A 222 -4.03 41.88 -15.54
N GLY A 223 -4.29 42.07 -16.85
CA GLY A 223 -4.18 43.36 -17.55
C GLY A 223 -5.29 44.36 -17.25
N ARG A 224 -6.41 43.97 -16.63
CA ARG A 224 -7.57 44.85 -16.40
C ARG A 224 -7.59 45.59 -15.05
N ARG A 225 -6.57 45.50 -14.23
CA ARG A 225 -6.47 46.29 -12.97
C ARG A 225 -5.53 47.48 -13.08
N ARG A 226 -5.38 48.11 -14.25
CA ARG A 226 -4.72 49.41 -14.38
C ARG A 226 -5.77 50.52 -14.44
N GLY A 227 -6.04 51.14 -13.28
CA GLY A 227 -6.20 52.58 -13.13
C GLY A 227 -7.38 53.24 -13.81
N ARG A 228 -8.57 53.22 -13.25
CA ARG A 228 -9.43 54.40 -13.26
C ARG A 228 -8.96 55.33 -12.15
N ARG A 229 -7.95 56.15 -12.45
CA ARG A 229 -7.76 57.42 -11.73
C ARG A 229 -8.96 58.29 -12.07
N VAL A 230 -9.89 58.39 -11.17
CA VAL A 230 -10.91 59.45 -11.23
C VAL A 230 -10.19 60.76 -10.90
N TYR A 231 -10.00 61.59 -11.96
CA TYR A 231 -9.55 62.94 -11.85
C TYR A 231 -10.77 63.77 -11.41
N TRP A 232 -10.84 64.12 -10.15
CA TRP A 232 -11.75 65.17 -9.69
C TRP A 232 -11.05 66.51 -9.91
N GLY A 233 -11.49 67.20 -10.98
CA GLY A 233 -11.10 68.49 -11.33
C GLY A 233 -11.48 69.55 -10.30
N GLY A 234 -10.61 70.47 -10.06
CA GLY A 234 -10.77 71.54 -9.13
C GLY A 234 -11.87 72.54 -9.52
N GLY A 235 -12.54 73.06 -8.52
CA GLY A 235 -13.36 74.25 -8.59
C GLY A 235 -12.79 75.31 -7.66
N PRO A 236 -13.08 76.62 -7.89
CA PRO A 236 -12.18 77.70 -7.53
C PRO A 236 -12.33 78.26 -6.13
N TRP A 237 -11.26 78.91 -5.73
CA TRP A 237 -11.05 79.77 -4.60
C TRP A 237 -12.13 80.80 -4.31
N ILE A 238 -12.59 80.96 -3.06
CA ILE A 238 -12.98 82.22 -2.47
C ILE A 238 -12.47 82.25 -1.02
N GLY A 239 -11.79 83.36 -0.71
CA GLY A 239 -11.09 83.56 0.52
C GLY A 239 -11.93 84.03 1.72
N GLY A 240 -11.29 84.02 2.86
CA GLY A 240 -11.83 84.52 4.13
C GLY A 240 -10.87 84.25 5.29
N LYS A 241 -10.18 85.33 5.72
CA LYS A 241 -9.26 85.40 6.85
C LYS A 241 -9.99 85.51 8.23
N PRO A 242 -9.31 85.74 9.33
CA PRO A 242 -9.13 84.79 10.43
C PRO A 242 -9.79 85.32 11.71
N GLY A 243 -10.00 84.47 12.65
CA GLY A 243 -10.47 84.84 13.96
C GLY A 243 -9.92 83.96 15.05
N ALA A 244 -9.19 84.58 15.95
CA ALA A 244 -8.47 84.01 17.06
C ALA A 244 -9.41 83.56 18.25
N PRO A 245 -8.91 83.31 19.42
CA PRO A 245 -9.15 82.04 20.12
C PRO A 245 -10.04 82.22 21.37
N LEU A 246 -10.63 81.16 21.90
CA LEU A 246 -11.08 81.22 23.28
C LEU A 246 -10.89 79.88 24.01
N ARG A 247 -10.18 80.02 25.04
CA ARG A 247 -9.95 79.24 26.24
C ARG A 247 -11.25 78.68 26.90
N VAL A 248 -10.95 77.82 27.80
CA VAL A 248 -11.57 77.49 29.11
C VAL A 248 -12.08 76.06 29.15
N ALA A 249 -11.43 75.19 29.83
CA ALA A 249 -11.35 74.87 31.27
C ALA A 249 -12.50 73.97 31.72
N GLY A 250 -12.09 72.87 32.28
CA GLY A 250 -12.57 72.37 33.59
C GLY A 250 -13.67 71.31 33.55
N LEU A 251 -13.44 70.18 33.91
CA LEU A 251 -13.58 69.36 35.12
C LEU A 251 -13.40 67.91 34.76
#